data_759bff74e74e2ade04fee087b16d9e10
#
_entry.id   759bff74e74e2ade04fee087b16d9e10
#
_cell.length_a   1.000
_cell.length_b   1.000
_cell.length_c   1.000
_cell.angle_alpha   90.00
_cell.angle_beta   90.00
_cell.angle_gamma   90.00
#
_symmetry.space_group_name_H-M   'P 1'
#
loop_
_entity.id
_entity.type
_entity.pdbx_description
1 polymer ?
#
loop_
_entity_poly.entity_id
_entity_poly.type
_entity_poly.pdbx_seq_one_letter_code
_entity_poly.pdbx_strand_id
1 'polypeptide(L)'
;MFDMPNDQKIPRNNGNAEVDGGIGVDWGKTSRDYAEHRPGPPLSFYQRLAALEIGLPGQTVLDLGTGTGVIARQMARQGCKVWATDISDTQVKMAQTLATEENLDITFATASAETTKFADHRFDVITAHQCFLYFDLDKALPAILKMLKPNGVLVISHFSWLPLICDIAKASEQLILRHNPKWQAHSYSGRTYPNYPGMHPQFHYSGYFYYDVETPFTRESWRGRIRASRGVGASMNAAEIAAFDAAHAEMLETMTEGDFTVTHRIDAHIFSAGSVEN
;
A
#
# COMPACT_ATOMS: atom_id res chain seq x y z
N MET A 1 -15.91 -18.95 19.55
CA MET A 1 -16.23 -18.36 18.23
C MET A 1 -16.45 -16.90 18.49
N PHE A 2 -15.42 -16.05 18.29
CA PHE A 2 -15.54 -14.62 18.54
C PHE A 2 -16.25 -14.01 17.34
N ASP A 3 -17.43 -13.46 17.59
CA ASP A 3 -18.20 -12.71 16.60
C ASP A 3 -17.41 -11.44 16.26
N MET A 4 -16.90 -11.37 15.03
CA MET A 4 -16.17 -10.20 14.54
C MET A 4 -17.16 -9.06 14.33
N PRO A 5 -16.91 -7.86 14.90
CA PRO A 5 -17.77 -6.71 14.65
C PRO A 5 -17.83 -6.42 13.13
N ASN A 6 -18.98 -5.97 12.67
CA ASN A 6 -19.35 -5.78 11.25
C ASN A 6 -18.52 -4.72 10.50
N ASP A 7 -17.64 -4.02 11.17
CA ASP A 7 -16.81 -2.90 10.69
C ASP A 7 -15.51 -3.33 9.99
N GLN A 8 -15.27 -4.63 9.80
CA GLN A 8 -14.13 -5.14 9.04
C GLN A 8 -14.48 -6.31 8.12
N LYS A 9 -15.54 -6.16 7.36
CA LYS A 9 -15.57 -6.86 6.07
C LYS A 9 -14.58 -6.14 5.17
N ILE A 10 -13.31 -6.57 5.20
CA ILE A 10 -12.43 -6.33 4.06
C ILE A 10 -13.21 -6.91 2.88
N PRO A 11 -13.61 -6.09 1.89
CA PRO A 11 -14.36 -6.62 0.76
C PRO A 11 -13.50 -7.73 0.15
N ARG A 12 -14.02 -8.95 0.10
CA ARG A 12 -13.38 -10.00 -0.70
C ARG A 12 -13.50 -9.54 -2.13
N ASN A 13 -12.42 -9.00 -2.65
CA ASN A 13 -12.38 -8.52 -4.01
C ASN A 13 -12.08 -9.71 -4.92
N ASN A 14 -13.09 -10.19 -5.64
CA ASN A 14 -12.93 -11.16 -6.71
C ASN A 14 -12.49 -10.43 -8.00
N GLY A 15 -11.39 -9.67 -7.91
CA GLY A 15 -10.70 -9.13 -9.09
C GLY A 15 -11.36 -7.96 -9.84
N ASN A 16 -12.56 -7.50 -9.46
CA ASN A 16 -13.26 -6.32 -10.01
C ASN A 16 -14.45 -5.89 -9.14
N ALA A 17 -14.43 -6.26 -7.86
CA ALA A 17 -15.57 -5.98 -7.01
C ALA A 17 -15.67 -4.49 -6.73
N GLU A 18 -16.90 -4.07 -6.60
CA GLU A 18 -17.46 -2.77 -6.35
C GLU A 18 -16.80 -2.01 -5.17
N VAL A 19 -15.53 -1.65 -5.35
CA VAL A 19 -14.86 -0.72 -4.46
C VAL A 19 -15.51 0.64 -4.67
N ASP A 20 -15.94 1.28 -3.60
CA ASP A 20 -16.61 2.59 -3.62
C ASP A 20 -17.88 2.61 -4.49
N GLY A 21 -18.71 1.55 -4.41
CA GLY A 21 -19.98 1.47 -5.14
C GLY A 21 -19.82 1.34 -6.66
N GLY A 22 -18.74 0.69 -7.12
CA GLY A 22 -18.49 0.42 -8.54
C GLY A 22 -17.88 1.59 -9.31
N ILE A 23 -17.34 2.60 -8.62
CA ILE A 23 -16.56 3.65 -9.28
C ILE A 23 -15.24 3.06 -9.76
N GLY A 24 -14.94 3.21 -11.06
CA GLY A 24 -13.66 2.82 -11.63
C GLY A 24 -12.50 3.59 -10.97
N VAL A 25 -11.50 2.86 -10.50
CA VAL A 25 -10.30 3.44 -9.87
C VAL A 25 -9.17 3.43 -10.88
N ASP A 26 -8.69 4.61 -11.26
CA ASP A 26 -7.56 4.79 -12.18
C ASP A 26 -6.35 5.37 -11.44
N TRP A 27 -5.48 4.47 -10.96
CA TRP A 27 -4.26 4.84 -10.25
C TRP A 27 -3.24 5.57 -11.14
N GLY A 28 -3.34 5.47 -12.46
CA GLY A 28 -2.47 6.19 -13.38
C GLY A 28 -2.62 7.71 -13.28
N LYS A 29 -3.83 8.20 -12.98
CA LYS A 29 -4.11 9.63 -12.80
C LYS A 29 -3.41 10.25 -11.60
N THR A 30 -3.06 9.46 -10.60
CA THR A 30 -2.47 9.95 -9.34
C THR A 30 -0.96 9.78 -9.27
N SER A 31 -0.33 9.21 -10.30
CA SER A 31 1.08 8.79 -10.25
C SER A 31 2.05 9.92 -9.90
N ARG A 32 1.80 11.16 -10.35
CA ARG A 32 2.62 12.33 -10.02
C ARG A 32 2.48 12.75 -8.56
N ASP A 33 1.25 13.04 -8.10
CA ASP A 33 0.98 13.38 -6.70
C ASP A 33 1.42 12.25 -5.76
N TYR A 34 1.27 11.00 -6.21
CA TYR A 34 1.72 9.83 -5.47
C TYR A 34 3.24 9.81 -5.29
N ALA A 35 3.98 10.11 -6.36
CA ALA A 35 5.44 10.15 -6.33
C ALA A 35 5.99 11.31 -5.48
N GLU A 36 5.37 12.50 -5.59
CA GLU A 36 5.85 13.71 -4.94
C GLU A 36 5.43 13.82 -3.46
N HIS A 37 4.24 13.34 -3.11
CA HIS A 37 3.60 13.68 -1.83
C HIS A 37 3.22 12.49 -0.96
N ARG A 38 3.28 11.25 -1.47
CA ARG A 38 2.99 10.10 -0.64
C ARG A 38 4.23 9.64 0.10
N PRO A 39 4.29 9.82 1.43
CA PRO A 39 5.40 9.28 2.22
C PRO A 39 5.36 7.75 2.14
N GLY A 40 6.51 7.14 1.94
CA GLY A 40 6.68 5.71 2.12
C GLY A 40 6.68 5.33 3.60
N PRO A 41 6.69 4.02 3.90
CA PRO A 41 6.93 3.55 5.26
C PRO A 41 8.22 4.16 5.82
N PRO A 42 8.26 4.50 7.12
CA PRO A 42 9.44 5.05 7.76
C PRO A 42 10.59 4.04 7.78
N LEU A 43 11.83 4.53 7.88
CA LEU A 43 13.01 3.65 7.93
C LEU A 43 12.92 2.59 9.02
N SER A 44 12.28 2.91 10.15
CA SER A 44 12.04 1.97 11.26
C SER A 44 11.20 0.76 10.86
N PHE A 45 10.36 0.87 9.85
CA PHE A 45 9.63 -0.27 9.28
C PHE A 45 10.57 -1.30 8.66
N TYR A 46 11.48 -0.84 7.82
CA TYR A 46 12.46 -1.71 7.17
C TYR A 46 13.48 -2.28 8.16
N GLN A 47 13.85 -1.51 9.19
CA GLN A 47 14.70 -2.01 10.26
C GLN A 47 14.02 -3.15 11.05
N ARG A 48 12.70 -3.05 11.29
CA ARG A 48 11.95 -4.14 11.93
C ARG A 48 11.84 -5.37 11.03
N LEU A 49 11.64 -5.19 9.72
CA LEU A 49 11.68 -6.31 8.77
C LEU A 49 13.06 -6.96 8.75
N ALA A 50 14.14 -6.18 8.71
CA ALA A 50 15.51 -6.69 8.74
C ALA A 50 15.83 -7.47 10.02
N ALA A 51 15.30 -7.03 11.18
CA ALA A 51 15.43 -7.76 12.45
C ALA A 51 14.68 -9.11 12.43
N LEU A 52 13.74 -9.30 11.49
CA LEU A 52 13.05 -10.56 11.22
C LEU A 52 13.64 -11.28 10.00
N GLU A 53 14.86 -10.93 9.59
CA GLU A 53 15.59 -11.50 8.45
C GLU A 53 14.89 -11.26 7.08
N ILE A 54 14.10 -10.20 6.97
CA ILE A 54 13.35 -9.84 5.76
C ILE A 54 13.94 -8.57 5.13
N GLY A 55 14.29 -8.63 3.84
CA GLY A 55 14.90 -7.52 3.11
C GLY A 55 16.39 -7.36 3.38
N LEU A 56 17.10 -8.43 3.69
CA LEU A 56 18.55 -8.43 3.90
C LEU A 56 19.32 -8.36 2.56
N PRO A 57 20.55 -7.81 2.55
CA PRO A 57 21.40 -7.79 1.37
C PRO A 57 21.52 -9.17 0.72
N GLY A 58 21.36 -9.21 -0.61
CA GLY A 58 21.44 -10.43 -1.42
C GLY A 58 20.15 -11.23 -1.55
N GLN A 59 19.14 -10.99 -0.71
CA GLN A 59 17.82 -11.61 -0.88
C GLN A 59 17.16 -11.18 -2.19
N THR A 60 16.40 -12.11 -2.77
CA THR A 60 15.56 -11.83 -3.95
C THR A 60 14.16 -11.43 -3.51
N VAL A 61 13.73 -10.24 -3.93
CA VAL A 61 12.45 -9.63 -3.54
C VAL A 61 11.57 -9.40 -4.77
N LEU A 62 10.28 -9.73 -4.66
CA LEU A 62 9.25 -9.32 -5.60
C LEU A 62 8.27 -8.38 -4.89
N ASP A 63 8.11 -7.16 -5.42
CA ASP A 63 7.12 -6.19 -4.92
C ASP A 63 5.90 -6.18 -5.86
N LEU A 64 4.77 -6.70 -5.39
CA LEU A 64 3.50 -6.76 -6.11
C LEU A 64 2.67 -5.52 -5.86
N GLY A 65 2.12 -4.91 -6.92
CA GLY A 65 1.40 -3.65 -6.82
C GLY A 65 2.32 -2.52 -6.35
N THR A 66 3.52 -2.45 -6.95
CA THR A 66 4.63 -1.60 -6.50
C THR A 66 4.33 -0.10 -6.54
N GLY A 67 3.31 0.32 -7.32
CA GLY A 67 3.00 1.73 -7.53
C GLY A 67 4.21 2.47 -8.09
N THR A 68 4.61 3.56 -7.44
CA THR A 68 5.82 4.33 -7.79
C THR A 68 7.11 3.72 -7.23
N GLY A 69 7.09 2.47 -6.77
CA GLY A 69 8.29 1.74 -6.35
C GLY A 69 8.77 2.05 -4.94
N VAL A 70 7.91 2.49 -4.03
CA VAL A 70 8.33 2.92 -2.67
C VAL A 70 9.01 1.79 -1.90
N ILE A 71 8.41 0.60 -1.87
CA ILE A 71 8.99 -0.59 -1.21
C ILE A 71 10.18 -1.10 -2.03
N ALA A 72 10.00 -1.27 -3.34
CA ALA A 72 11.01 -1.80 -4.23
C ALA A 72 12.33 -1.01 -4.16
N ARG A 73 12.27 0.33 -4.24
CA ARG A 73 13.45 1.19 -4.16
C ARG A 73 14.16 1.09 -2.82
N GLN A 74 13.43 1.03 -1.70
CA GLN A 74 14.06 0.88 -0.39
C GLN A 74 14.69 -0.50 -0.20
N MET A 75 14.05 -1.57 -0.69
CA MET A 75 14.65 -2.92 -0.67
C MET A 75 15.94 -2.97 -1.53
N ALA A 76 15.95 -2.31 -2.69
CA ALA A 76 17.16 -2.20 -3.51
C ALA A 76 18.29 -1.43 -2.81
N ARG A 77 17.99 -0.30 -2.12
CA ARG A 77 18.97 0.44 -1.30
C ARG A 77 19.58 -0.43 -0.18
N GLN A 78 18.84 -1.41 0.32
CA GLN A 78 19.32 -2.38 1.33
C GLN A 78 20.17 -3.49 0.72
N GLY A 79 20.37 -3.52 -0.60
CA GLY A 79 21.17 -4.51 -1.30
C GLY A 79 20.41 -5.77 -1.72
N CYS A 80 19.08 -5.74 -1.72
CA CYS A 80 18.27 -6.81 -2.29
C CYS A 80 18.32 -6.80 -3.82
N LYS A 81 18.11 -7.95 -4.45
CA LYS A 81 17.82 -8.09 -5.87
C LYS A 81 16.32 -7.98 -6.07
N VAL A 82 15.85 -6.92 -6.72
CA VAL A 82 14.43 -6.56 -6.71
C VAL A 82 13.78 -6.68 -8.08
N TRP A 83 12.62 -7.32 -8.09
CA TRP A 83 11.63 -7.28 -9.16
C TRP A 83 10.38 -6.60 -8.64
N ALA A 84 9.71 -5.83 -9.49
CA ALA A 84 8.53 -5.07 -9.10
C ALA A 84 7.50 -5.06 -10.21
N THR A 85 6.23 -5.29 -9.87
CA THR A 85 5.14 -5.28 -10.84
C THR A 85 3.99 -4.40 -10.37
N ASP A 86 3.31 -3.78 -11.32
CA ASP A 86 2.06 -3.07 -11.08
C ASP A 86 1.14 -3.24 -12.29
N ILE A 87 -0.17 -3.21 -12.09
CA ILE A 87 -1.15 -3.28 -13.17
C ILE A 87 -1.16 -2.01 -14.03
N SER A 88 -0.74 -0.88 -13.47
CA SER A 88 -0.69 0.43 -14.13
C SER A 88 0.66 0.68 -14.78
N ASP A 89 0.69 0.73 -16.12
CA ASP A 89 1.88 1.09 -16.90
C ASP A 89 2.44 2.48 -16.53
N THR A 90 1.56 3.44 -16.21
CA THR A 90 1.95 4.78 -15.77
C THR A 90 2.69 4.76 -14.44
N GLN A 91 2.23 3.94 -13.49
CA GLN A 91 2.91 3.75 -12.21
C GLN A 91 4.28 3.09 -12.40
N VAL A 92 4.35 2.05 -13.23
CA VAL A 92 5.61 1.36 -13.56
C VAL A 92 6.63 2.32 -14.19
N LYS A 93 6.22 3.14 -15.16
CA LYS A 93 7.10 4.15 -15.78
C LYS A 93 7.61 5.17 -14.76
N MET A 94 6.76 5.63 -13.85
CA MET A 94 7.18 6.54 -12.78
C MET A 94 8.18 5.86 -11.84
N ALA A 95 7.93 4.61 -11.45
CA ALA A 95 8.85 3.83 -10.62
C ALA A 95 10.22 3.64 -11.28
N GLN A 96 10.26 3.35 -12.60
CA GLN A 96 11.50 3.25 -13.38
C GLN A 96 12.28 4.57 -13.40
N THR A 97 11.58 5.70 -13.61
CA THR A 97 12.20 7.03 -13.60
C THR A 97 12.86 7.28 -12.25
N LEU A 98 12.12 7.12 -11.16
CA LEU A 98 12.63 7.34 -9.80
C LEU A 98 13.78 6.39 -9.43
N ALA A 99 13.72 5.12 -9.84
CA ALA A 99 14.80 4.17 -9.62
C ALA A 99 16.07 4.54 -10.39
N THR A 100 15.92 5.04 -11.63
CA THR A 100 17.03 5.52 -12.45
C THR A 100 17.70 6.75 -11.84
N GLU A 101 16.92 7.73 -11.38
CA GLU A 101 17.42 8.93 -10.71
C GLU A 101 18.21 8.60 -9.44
N GLU A 102 17.83 7.51 -8.75
CA GLU A 102 18.48 7.02 -7.54
C GLU A 102 19.61 6.01 -7.82
N ASN A 103 19.92 5.69 -9.08
CA ASN A 103 20.89 4.68 -9.49
C ASN A 103 20.62 3.30 -8.90
N LEU A 104 19.37 2.88 -8.83
CA LEU A 104 18.95 1.59 -8.30
C LEU A 104 18.67 0.59 -9.43
N ASP A 105 19.22 -0.62 -9.31
CA ASP A 105 18.97 -1.73 -10.25
C ASP A 105 17.72 -2.51 -9.80
N ILE A 106 16.60 -2.25 -10.49
CA ILE A 106 15.31 -2.90 -10.23
C ILE A 106 14.71 -3.32 -11.57
N THR A 107 14.25 -4.56 -11.65
CA THR A 107 13.52 -5.05 -12.83
C THR A 107 12.02 -4.77 -12.67
N PHE A 108 11.47 -3.91 -13.52
CA PHE A 108 10.05 -3.58 -13.52
C PHE A 108 9.28 -4.25 -14.65
N ALA A 109 8.01 -4.60 -14.40
CA ALA A 109 7.09 -5.07 -15.44
C ALA A 109 5.64 -4.63 -15.15
N THR A 110 4.87 -4.37 -16.20
CA THR A 110 3.42 -4.14 -16.09
C THR A 110 2.70 -5.47 -16.07
N ALA A 111 2.17 -5.85 -14.91
CA ALA A 111 1.40 -7.08 -14.70
C ALA A 111 0.56 -6.98 -13.42
N SER A 112 -0.60 -7.65 -13.40
CA SER A 112 -1.36 -7.83 -12.16
C SER A 112 -0.74 -8.92 -11.29
N ALA A 113 -1.09 -8.94 -10.00
CA ALA A 113 -0.63 -9.98 -9.09
C ALA A 113 -1.04 -11.39 -9.55
N GLU A 114 -2.22 -11.51 -10.15
CA GLU A 114 -2.79 -12.76 -10.66
C GLU A 114 -2.11 -13.28 -11.92
N THR A 115 -1.53 -12.37 -12.72
CA THR A 115 -0.88 -12.72 -14.00
C THR A 115 0.63 -12.69 -13.95
N THR A 116 1.21 -12.14 -12.87
CA THR A 116 2.66 -12.14 -12.64
C THR A 116 3.18 -13.57 -12.55
N LYS A 117 4.17 -13.88 -13.38
CA LYS A 117 4.77 -15.22 -13.44
C LYS A 117 6.29 -15.12 -13.47
N PHE A 118 6.90 -15.84 -12.57
CA PHE A 118 8.34 -16.07 -12.52
C PHE A 118 8.60 -17.57 -12.34
N ALA A 119 9.88 -17.96 -12.38
CA ALA A 119 10.27 -19.32 -12.06
C ALA A 119 9.82 -19.70 -10.63
N ASP A 120 9.53 -20.98 -10.44
CA ASP A 120 9.18 -21.53 -9.13
C ASP A 120 10.34 -21.32 -8.14
N HIS A 121 9.98 -21.10 -6.88
CA HIS A 121 10.95 -20.99 -5.78
C HIS A 121 12.06 -19.95 -6.03
N ARG A 122 11.69 -18.80 -6.59
CA ARG A 122 12.63 -17.74 -6.96
C ARG A 122 12.88 -16.74 -5.83
N PHE A 123 11.84 -16.36 -5.10
CA PHE A 123 11.89 -15.21 -4.18
C PHE A 123 12.01 -15.63 -2.73
N ASP A 124 12.93 -14.94 -2.00
CA ASP A 124 13.01 -15.03 -0.56
C ASP A 124 11.85 -14.27 0.09
N VAL A 125 11.48 -13.13 -0.51
CA VAL A 125 10.44 -12.24 0.01
C VAL A 125 9.53 -11.81 -1.14
N ILE A 126 8.22 -11.85 -0.92
CA ILE A 126 7.23 -11.17 -1.76
C ILE A 126 6.51 -10.14 -0.90
N THR A 127 6.43 -8.89 -1.36
CA THR A 127 5.76 -7.80 -0.65
C THR A 127 4.49 -7.37 -1.39
N ALA A 128 3.48 -6.96 -0.62
CA ALA A 128 2.26 -6.33 -1.12
C ALA A 128 1.90 -5.18 -0.16
N HIS A 129 2.30 -3.96 -0.52
CA HIS A 129 2.08 -2.78 0.32
C HIS A 129 0.90 -1.95 -0.17
N GLN A 130 -0.14 -1.78 0.64
CA GLN A 130 -1.34 -0.99 0.34
C GLN A 130 -2.18 -1.49 -0.86
N CYS A 131 -1.92 -2.67 -1.39
CA CYS A 131 -2.55 -3.16 -2.61
C CYS A 131 -3.23 -4.53 -2.46
N PHE A 132 -2.89 -5.31 -1.43
CA PHE A 132 -3.35 -6.69 -1.28
C PHE A 132 -4.88 -6.84 -1.28
N LEU A 133 -5.60 -5.83 -0.79
CA LEU A 133 -7.07 -5.80 -0.78
C LEU A 133 -7.70 -5.80 -2.20
N TYR A 134 -6.90 -5.47 -3.24
CA TYR A 134 -7.36 -5.45 -4.63
C TYR A 134 -7.12 -6.78 -5.38
N PHE A 135 -6.40 -7.73 -4.78
CA PHE A 135 -6.05 -8.99 -5.42
C PHE A 135 -7.23 -9.97 -5.42
N ASP A 136 -7.38 -10.70 -6.52
CA ASP A 136 -8.16 -11.94 -6.55
C ASP A 136 -7.36 -13.03 -5.81
N LEU A 137 -7.67 -13.23 -4.53
CA LEU A 137 -6.88 -14.10 -3.66
C LEU A 137 -6.89 -15.56 -4.12
N ASP A 138 -7.97 -16.02 -4.77
CA ASP A 138 -8.06 -17.38 -5.29
C ASP A 138 -7.05 -17.66 -6.41
N LYS A 139 -6.63 -16.60 -7.12
CA LYS A 139 -5.61 -16.67 -8.18
C LYS A 139 -4.23 -16.22 -7.71
N ALA A 140 -4.17 -15.12 -6.96
CA ALA A 140 -2.90 -14.52 -6.55
C ALA A 140 -2.14 -15.39 -5.55
N LEU A 141 -2.82 -15.95 -4.52
CA LEU A 141 -2.14 -16.69 -3.46
C LEU A 141 -1.47 -17.96 -3.94
N PRO A 142 -2.09 -18.82 -4.79
CA PRO A 142 -1.38 -19.97 -5.38
C PRO A 142 -0.17 -19.57 -6.22
N ALA A 143 -0.26 -18.46 -6.98
CA ALA A 143 0.86 -17.96 -7.77
C ALA A 143 2.00 -17.46 -6.87
N ILE A 144 1.69 -16.71 -5.80
CA ILE A 144 2.66 -16.25 -4.81
C ILE A 144 3.37 -17.42 -4.13
N LEU A 145 2.62 -18.42 -3.66
CA LEU A 145 3.20 -19.62 -3.04
C LEU A 145 4.19 -20.33 -3.97
N LYS A 146 3.84 -20.46 -5.24
CA LYS A 146 4.70 -21.11 -6.23
C LYS A 146 6.00 -20.35 -6.48
N MET A 147 5.95 -19.03 -6.47
CA MET A 147 7.10 -18.16 -6.68
C MET A 147 8.01 -18.02 -5.45
N LEU A 148 7.49 -18.23 -4.24
CA LEU A 148 8.27 -18.21 -3.00
C LEU A 148 9.20 -19.41 -2.90
N LYS A 149 10.42 -19.19 -2.42
CA LYS A 149 11.32 -20.27 -2.01
C LYS A 149 10.71 -21.05 -0.83
N PRO A 150 11.14 -22.30 -0.58
CA PRO A 150 10.90 -22.93 0.72
C PRO A 150 11.35 -21.99 1.84
N ASN A 151 10.49 -21.77 2.83
CA ASN A 151 10.66 -20.77 3.90
C ASN A 151 10.68 -19.28 3.44
N GLY A 152 10.39 -19.00 2.18
CA GLY A 152 10.17 -17.65 1.72
C GLY A 152 8.92 -17.02 2.35
N VAL A 153 8.87 -15.71 2.44
CA VAL A 153 7.80 -14.99 3.15
C VAL A 153 7.03 -14.04 2.25
N LEU A 154 5.71 -13.99 2.48
CA LEU A 154 4.82 -12.94 2.00
C LEU A 154 4.66 -11.89 3.10
N VAL A 155 4.92 -10.62 2.79
CA VAL A 155 4.70 -9.48 3.68
C VAL A 155 3.57 -8.62 3.14
N ILE A 156 2.46 -8.58 3.86
CA ILE A 156 1.34 -7.68 3.58
C ILE A 156 1.44 -6.51 4.53
N SER A 157 1.45 -5.27 4.03
CA SER A 157 1.65 -4.10 4.88
C SER A 157 0.81 -2.90 4.47
N HIS A 158 0.51 -2.05 5.45
CA HIS A 158 -0.26 -0.82 5.25
C HIS A 158 0.41 0.35 5.97
N PHE A 159 0.26 1.54 5.43
CA PHE A 159 0.67 2.80 6.05
C PHE A 159 -0.44 3.82 5.85
N SER A 160 -1.30 3.97 6.85
CA SER A 160 -2.56 4.69 6.76
C SER A 160 -2.69 5.73 7.86
N TRP A 161 -3.19 6.92 7.53
CA TRP A 161 -3.52 7.93 8.53
C TRP A 161 -4.63 7.46 9.47
N LEU A 162 -4.67 8.02 10.68
CA LEU A 162 -5.61 7.67 11.74
C LEU A 162 -6.61 8.83 11.99
N PRO A 163 -7.76 8.86 11.29
CA PRO A 163 -8.69 9.99 11.37
C PRO A 163 -9.40 10.10 12.72
N LEU A 164 -9.42 9.02 13.53
CA LEU A 164 -10.08 9.05 14.83
C LEU A 164 -9.25 9.76 15.92
N ILE A 165 -7.94 9.94 15.70
CA ILE A 165 -7.03 10.56 16.67
C ILE A 165 -6.27 11.76 16.08
N CYS A 166 -6.47 12.08 14.80
CA CYS A 166 -5.86 13.23 14.12
C CYS A 166 -6.95 14.10 13.49
N ASP A 167 -7.17 15.30 14.03
CA ASP A 167 -8.24 16.19 13.60
C ASP A 167 -8.07 16.65 12.15
N ILE A 168 -6.84 16.86 11.68
CA ILE A 168 -6.56 17.25 10.29
C ILE A 168 -6.96 16.12 9.35
N ALA A 169 -6.58 14.87 9.66
CA ALA A 169 -6.97 13.72 8.86
C ALA A 169 -8.48 13.51 8.84
N LYS A 170 -9.14 13.67 9.99
CA LYS A 170 -10.60 13.59 10.14
C LYS A 170 -11.31 14.65 9.30
N ALA A 171 -10.86 15.91 9.36
CA ALA A 171 -11.44 17.00 8.59
C ALA A 171 -11.25 16.76 7.08
N SER A 172 -10.07 16.27 6.67
CA SER A 172 -9.80 15.93 5.27
C SER A 172 -10.74 14.82 4.78
N GLU A 173 -10.98 13.75 5.55
CA GLU A 173 -11.94 12.69 5.19
C GLU A 173 -13.38 13.22 5.10
N GLN A 174 -13.79 14.08 6.02
CA GLN A 174 -15.10 14.71 5.96
C GLN A 174 -15.26 15.58 4.72
N LEU A 175 -14.20 16.25 4.28
CA LEU A 175 -14.20 17.02 3.05
C LEU A 175 -14.28 16.08 1.82
N ILE A 176 -13.51 14.98 1.80
CA ILE A 176 -13.62 13.98 0.73
C ILE A 176 -15.06 13.49 0.62
N LEU A 177 -15.71 13.12 1.71
CA LEU A 177 -17.09 12.63 1.70
C LEU A 177 -18.12 13.64 1.20
N ARG A 178 -17.88 14.94 1.37
CA ARG A 178 -18.73 15.98 0.78
C ARG A 178 -18.63 16.03 -0.75
N HIS A 179 -17.45 15.75 -1.32
CA HIS A 179 -17.21 15.75 -2.76
C HIS A 179 -17.39 14.36 -3.40
N ASN A 180 -17.17 13.29 -2.65
CA ASN A 180 -17.31 11.91 -3.08
C ASN A 180 -18.02 11.06 -1.99
N PRO A 181 -19.35 11.14 -1.89
CA PRO A 181 -20.11 10.41 -0.87
C PRO A 181 -20.04 8.89 -0.96
N LYS A 182 -19.60 8.36 -2.12
CA LYS A 182 -19.48 6.91 -2.34
C LYS A 182 -18.15 6.32 -1.84
N TRP A 183 -17.20 7.16 -1.46
CA TRP A 183 -15.91 6.69 -0.94
C TRP A 183 -16.08 5.94 0.38
N GLN A 184 -15.62 4.69 0.42
CA GLN A 184 -15.82 3.77 1.55
C GLN A 184 -14.59 3.61 2.46
N ALA A 185 -13.40 4.06 2.03
CA ALA A 185 -12.17 3.88 2.79
C ALA A 185 -11.94 4.98 3.84
N HIS A 186 -13.01 5.51 4.44
CA HIS A 186 -12.97 6.51 5.49
C HIS A 186 -13.12 5.91 6.88
N SER A 187 -12.84 6.71 7.91
CA SER A 187 -13.04 6.37 9.33
C SER A 187 -12.27 5.12 9.79
N TYR A 188 -11.05 4.96 9.24
CA TYR A 188 -10.19 3.86 9.66
C TYR A 188 -9.97 3.91 11.18
N SER A 189 -10.39 2.85 11.87
CA SER A 189 -10.35 2.78 13.33
C SER A 189 -8.96 2.59 13.93
N GLY A 190 -7.96 2.32 13.08
CA GLY A 190 -6.63 1.93 13.54
C GLY A 190 -6.56 0.50 14.09
N ARG A 191 -7.68 -0.23 14.11
CA ARG A 191 -7.66 -1.64 14.51
C ARG A 191 -7.03 -2.47 13.42
N THR A 192 -6.05 -3.24 13.81
CA THR A 192 -5.38 -4.22 12.96
C THR A 192 -5.45 -5.58 13.67
N TYR A 193 -5.50 -6.65 12.90
CA TYR A 193 -5.62 -8.00 13.44
C TYR A 193 -4.49 -8.86 12.92
N PRO A 194 -3.88 -9.72 13.75
CA PRO A 194 -2.80 -10.60 13.32
C PRO A 194 -3.17 -11.47 12.12
N ASN A 195 -4.35 -12.06 12.16
CA ASN A 195 -4.84 -12.92 11.08
C ASN A 195 -5.41 -12.10 9.93
N TYR A 196 -4.93 -12.35 8.73
CA TYR A 196 -5.48 -11.79 7.50
C TYR A 196 -6.52 -12.76 6.92
N PRO A 197 -7.81 -12.34 6.79
CA PRO A 197 -8.86 -13.24 6.31
C PRO A 197 -8.62 -13.69 4.86
N GLY A 198 -8.92 -14.96 4.57
CA GLY A 198 -8.86 -15.49 3.21
C GLY A 198 -7.49 -15.96 2.76
N MET A 199 -6.52 -16.05 3.66
CA MET A 199 -5.21 -16.62 3.34
C MET A 199 -5.30 -18.09 2.91
N HIS A 200 -4.50 -18.46 1.95
CA HIS A 200 -4.40 -19.85 1.48
C HIS A 200 -3.87 -20.77 2.60
N PRO A 201 -4.41 -21.99 2.77
CA PRO A 201 -4.05 -22.87 3.88
C PRO A 201 -2.56 -23.24 3.99
N GLN A 202 -1.81 -23.17 2.90
CA GLN A 202 -0.35 -23.43 2.90
C GLN A 202 0.49 -22.25 3.39
N PHE A 203 -0.11 -21.08 3.62
CA PHE A 203 0.57 -19.99 4.30
C PHE A 203 0.47 -20.17 5.81
N HIS A 204 1.62 -20.15 6.49
CA HIS A 204 1.70 -20.16 7.93
C HIS A 204 1.92 -18.75 8.45
N TYR A 205 1.11 -18.32 9.39
CA TYR A 205 1.31 -17.05 10.07
C TYR A 205 2.63 -17.08 10.84
N SER A 206 3.55 -16.16 10.51
CA SER A 206 4.90 -16.12 11.09
C SER A 206 5.12 -14.93 12.00
N GLY A 207 4.39 -13.83 11.77
CA GLY A 207 4.54 -12.66 12.62
C GLY A 207 3.65 -11.49 12.21
N TYR A 208 3.54 -10.55 13.14
CA TYR A 208 2.77 -9.34 12.96
C TYR A 208 3.33 -8.25 13.87
N PHE A 209 3.41 -7.05 13.35
CA PHE A 209 3.65 -5.87 14.16
C PHE A 209 2.88 -4.66 13.63
N TYR A 210 2.61 -3.72 14.49
CA TYR A 210 2.12 -2.40 14.13
C TYR A 210 2.64 -1.36 15.12
N TYR A 211 2.68 -0.11 14.68
CA TYR A 211 2.95 1.05 15.54
C TYR A 211 2.52 2.33 14.84
N ASP A 212 2.40 3.40 15.60
CA ASP A 212 2.01 4.71 15.10
C ASP A 212 3.23 5.59 14.90
N VAL A 213 3.17 6.44 13.88
CA VAL A 213 4.23 7.36 13.49
C VAL A 213 3.64 8.73 13.20
N GLU A 214 4.22 9.75 13.82
CA GLU A 214 3.94 11.14 13.46
C GLU A 214 4.66 11.47 12.15
N THR A 215 3.89 11.67 11.09
CA THR A 215 4.41 11.93 9.76
C THR A 215 4.31 13.44 9.47
N PRO A 216 5.43 14.12 9.19
CA PRO A 216 5.43 15.56 8.94
C PRO A 216 4.86 15.88 7.55
N PHE A 217 4.10 16.98 7.49
CA PHE A 217 3.54 17.53 6.27
C PHE A 217 3.59 19.06 6.29
N THR A 218 3.79 19.64 5.11
CA THR A 218 3.36 20.99 4.80
C THR A 218 1.90 20.97 4.34
N ARG A 219 1.24 22.13 4.26
CA ARG A 219 -0.12 22.20 3.68
C ARG A 219 -0.15 21.64 2.25
N GLU A 220 0.84 21.98 1.43
CA GLU A 220 0.90 21.48 0.04
C GLU A 220 1.14 19.97 -0.03
N SER A 221 2.08 19.43 0.74
CA SER A 221 2.37 17.99 0.71
C SER A 221 1.19 17.16 1.22
N TRP A 222 0.41 17.67 2.21
CA TRP A 222 -0.80 16.98 2.66
C TRP A 222 -1.93 17.05 1.62
N ARG A 223 -2.10 18.21 0.95
CA ARG A 223 -3.03 18.33 -0.18
C ARG A 223 -2.69 17.32 -1.28
N GLY A 224 -1.44 17.26 -1.70
CA GLY A 224 -0.97 16.28 -2.68
C GLY A 224 -1.15 14.83 -2.21
N ARG A 225 -0.89 14.56 -0.92
CA ARG A 225 -1.15 13.23 -0.31
C ARG A 225 -2.62 12.83 -0.41
N ILE A 226 -3.54 13.76 -0.19
CA ILE A 226 -4.99 13.51 -0.28
C ILE A 226 -5.42 13.40 -1.75
N ARG A 227 -4.91 14.27 -2.66
CA ARG A 227 -5.14 14.12 -4.12
C ARG A 227 -4.68 12.76 -4.64
N ALA A 228 -3.58 12.21 -4.12
CA ALA A 228 -3.11 10.86 -4.46
C ALA A 228 -3.98 9.73 -3.92
N SER A 229 -5.06 10.03 -3.21
CA SER A 229 -5.93 8.99 -2.62
C SER A 229 -7.00 8.49 -3.60
N ARG A 230 -7.52 7.29 -3.29
CA ARG A 230 -8.66 6.70 -3.99
C ARG A 230 -9.91 7.58 -3.90
N GLY A 231 -10.08 8.27 -2.79
CA GLY A 231 -11.25 9.11 -2.56
C GLY A 231 -11.29 10.38 -3.42
N VAL A 232 -10.16 10.79 -4.00
CA VAL A 232 -10.02 12.02 -4.80
C VAL A 232 -9.48 11.72 -6.19
N GLY A 233 -8.17 11.69 -6.38
CA GLY A 233 -7.56 11.71 -7.70
C GLY A 233 -7.82 10.46 -8.54
N ALA A 234 -7.97 9.29 -7.92
CA ALA A 234 -8.21 8.05 -8.65
C ALA A 234 -9.69 7.85 -9.06
N SER A 235 -10.63 8.63 -8.53
CA SER A 235 -12.07 8.45 -8.78
C SER A 235 -12.82 9.69 -9.27
N MET A 236 -12.33 10.90 -8.99
CA MET A 236 -12.97 12.15 -9.41
C MET A 236 -12.48 12.61 -10.80
N ASN A 237 -13.26 13.46 -11.46
CA ASN A 237 -12.81 14.16 -12.67
C ASN A 237 -11.97 15.41 -12.33
N ALA A 238 -11.32 16.02 -13.33
CA ALA A 238 -10.41 17.14 -13.12
C ALA A 238 -11.07 18.36 -12.47
N ALA A 239 -12.32 18.68 -12.81
CA ALA A 239 -13.04 19.81 -12.22
C ALA A 239 -13.40 19.55 -10.75
N GLU A 240 -13.83 18.34 -10.43
CA GLU A 240 -14.12 17.89 -9.06
C GLU A 240 -12.85 17.91 -8.19
N ILE A 241 -11.70 17.43 -8.72
CA ILE A 241 -10.41 17.48 -8.04
C ILE A 241 -10.02 18.92 -7.74
N ALA A 242 -10.14 19.83 -8.73
CA ALA A 242 -9.80 21.24 -8.54
C ALA A 242 -10.69 21.91 -7.47
N ALA A 243 -12.00 21.65 -7.49
CA ALA A 243 -12.92 22.17 -6.48
C ALA A 243 -12.63 21.64 -5.08
N PHE A 244 -12.36 20.33 -4.98
CA PHE A 244 -11.92 19.70 -3.73
C PHE A 244 -10.63 20.31 -3.21
N ASP A 245 -9.62 20.45 -4.07
CA ASP A 245 -8.29 20.93 -3.69
C ASP A 245 -8.32 22.38 -3.20
N ALA A 246 -9.13 23.25 -3.82
CA ALA A 246 -9.36 24.60 -3.35
C ALA A 246 -10.01 24.64 -1.95
N ALA A 247 -11.05 23.85 -1.73
CA ALA A 247 -11.71 23.75 -0.43
C ALA A 247 -10.78 23.14 0.65
N HIS A 248 -9.91 22.20 0.25
CA HIS A 248 -8.94 21.58 1.15
C HIS A 248 -7.83 22.57 1.54
N ALA A 249 -7.39 23.44 0.61
CA ALA A 249 -6.45 24.50 0.90
C ALA A 249 -7.02 25.46 1.96
N GLU A 250 -8.25 25.96 1.75
CA GLU A 250 -8.93 26.86 2.69
C GLU A 250 -9.11 26.23 4.08
N MET A 251 -9.51 24.95 4.12
CA MET A 251 -9.64 24.21 5.38
C MET A 251 -8.30 24.15 6.13
N LEU A 252 -7.20 23.83 5.44
CA LEU A 252 -5.88 23.73 6.07
C LEU A 252 -5.35 25.08 6.53
N GLU A 253 -5.65 26.18 5.84
CA GLU A 253 -5.31 27.53 6.29
C GLU A 253 -5.95 27.88 7.63
N THR A 254 -7.16 27.39 7.87
CA THR A 254 -7.87 27.61 9.14
C THR A 254 -7.42 26.68 10.26
N MET A 255 -6.91 25.51 9.93
CA MET A 255 -6.55 24.47 10.92
C MET A 255 -5.09 24.44 11.32
N THR A 256 -4.20 25.05 10.53
CA THR A 256 -2.74 24.96 10.76
C THR A 256 -2.08 26.33 10.62
N GLU A 257 -1.09 26.62 11.46
CA GLU A 257 -0.28 27.86 11.38
C GLU A 257 1.02 27.68 10.56
N GLY A 258 1.41 26.43 10.28
CA GLY A 258 2.66 26.07 9.57
C GLY A 258 2.68 24.60 9.21
N ASP A 259 3.87 24.00 9.26
CA ASP A 259 4.03 22.56 9.12
C ASP A 259 3.40 21.84 10.30
N PHE A 260 2.87 20.64 10.04
CA PHE A 260 2.16 19.86 11.02
C PHE A 260 2.48 18.35 10.87
N THR A 261 2.03 17.56 11.80
CA THR A 261 2.12 16.09 11.71
C THR A 261 0.74 15.48 11.56
N VAL A 262 0.71 14.33 10.89
CA VAL A 262 -0.46 13.46 10.81
C VAL A 262 -0.05 12.07 11.28
N THR A 263 -0.73 11.60 12.32
CA THR A 263 -0.48 10.26 12.85
C THR A 263 -0.88 9.21 11.83
N HIS A 264 0.07 8.35 11.46
CA HIS A 264 -0.14 7.20 10.59
C HIS A 264 0.16 5.92 11.35
N ARG A 265 -0.61 4.87 11.07
CA ARG A 265 -0.30 3.51 11.49
C ARG A 265 0.40 2.77 10.38
N ILE A 266 1.53 2.16 10.71
CA ILE A 266 2.20 1.17 9.90
C ILE A 266 1.94 -0.21 10.49
N ASP A 267 1.62 -1.18 9.65
CA ASP A 267 1.53 -2.59 10.04
C ASP A 267 2.23 -3.50 9.02
N ALA A 268 2.57 -4.70 9.48
CA ALA A 268 3.03 -5.79 8.63
C ALA A 268 2.49 -7.13 9.14
N HIS A 269 1.91 -7.89 8.23
CA HIS A 269 1.50 -9.28 8.41
C HIS A 269 2.49 -10.15 7.63
N ILE A 270 3.11 -11.11 8.30
CA ILE A 270 4.16 -11.94 7.73
C ILE A 270 3.67 -13.38 7.70
N PHE A 271 3.71 -13.97 6.53
CA PHE A 271 3.31 -15.36 6.29
C PHE A 271 4.44 -16.11 5.60
N SER A 272 4.84 -17.25 6.12
CA SER A 272 5.80 -18.14 5.47
C SER A 272 5.09 -19.11 4.55
N ALA A 273 5.70 -19.41 3.41
CA ALA A 273 5.34 -20.59 2.65
C ALA A 273 5.70 -21.84 3.47
N GLY A 274 4.77 -22.77 3.62
CA GLY A 274 5.05 -24.01 4.30
C GLY A 274 6.25 -24.74 3.67
N SER A 275 7.08 -25.39 4.47
CA SER A 275 8.03 -26.36 3.96
C SER A 275 7.23 -27.45 3.23
N VAL A 276 7.62 -27.77 2.00
CA VAL A 276 7.14 -28.99 1.35
C VAL A 276 7.73 -30.15 2.17
N GLU A 277 6.96 -30.68 3.12
CA GLU A 277 7.32 -31.97 3.69
C GLU A 277 7.23 -33.01 2.55
N ASN A 278 8.40 -33.52 2.14
CA ASN A 278 8.52 -34.65 1.24
C ASN A 278 8.12 -35.94 1.96
#